data_2e005f57c58c488aeb8fc9fd52c249cd
#
_entry.id   2e005f57c58c488aeb8fc9fd52c249cd
#
_cell.length_a   1.000
_cell.length_b   1.000
_cell.length_c   1.000
_cell.angle_alpha   90.00
_cell.angle_beta   90.00
_cell.angle_gamma   90.00
#
_symmetry.space_group_name_H-M   'P 1'
#
loop_
_entity.id
_entity.type
_entity.pdbx_description
1 polymer ?
#
loop_
_entity_poly.entity_id
_entity_poly.type
_entity_poly.pdbx_seq_one_letter_code
_entity_poly.pdbx_strand_id
1 'polypeptide(L)'
;MLKFILIFSFSIIVTTAKAQTGKLPCSNPVYRQFDFWIGEWEAFGPDGKKAGDSKISVILDSCIIFEEWTSASLQQGLRYAGKSFNTYNAATKQWQQTWVDNVGGTNEYMQGKFQNNQIIYTSTPFKFTKDSMAIRKMTFTNISPVKLRQHGEISMDKGISWSTEYDLEYRRKK
;
A
#
# COMPACT_ATOMS: atom_id res chain seq x y z
N MET A 1 14.44 47.06 67.11
CA MET A 1 14.30 45.73 66.48
C MET A 1 14.02 45.93 64.98
N LEU A 2 15.04 45.79 64.17
CA LEU A 2 14.97 46.00 62.70
C LEU A 2 14.63 44.66 62.04
N LYS A 3 13.44 44.53 61.37
CA LYS A 3 13.04 43.31 60.64
C LYS A 3 13.61 43.39 59.23
N PHE A 4 14.55 42.51 58.91
CA PHE A 4 15.01 42.28 57.54
C PHE A 4 13.98 41.41 56.80
N ILE A 5 13.40 41.94 55.72
CA ILE A 5 12.59 41.18 54.78
C ILE A 5 13.50 40.66 53.69
N LEU A 6 13.73 39.34 53.63
CA LEU A 6 14.41 38.67 52.53
C LEU A 6 13.41 38.53 51.36
N ILE A 7 13.66 39.23 50.26
CA ILE A 7 12.93 39.04 48.99
C ILE A 7 13.64 37.93 48.22
N PHE A 8 12.99 36.78 48.10
CA PHE A 8 13.45 35.68 47.25
C PHE A 8 12.99 35.95 45.82
N SER A 9 13.90 36.34 44.94
CA SER A 9 13.69 36.45 43.49
C SER A 9 13.63 35.05 42.88
N PHE A 10 12.47 34.61 42.45
CA PHE A 10 12.28 33.36 41.72
C PHE A 10 12.51 33.60 40.23
N SER A 11 13.69 33.24 39.73
CA SER A 11 13.99 33.31 38.28
C SER A 11 13.32 32.15 37.54
N ILE A 12 12.30 32.44 36.74
CA ILE A 12 11.66 31.45 35.85
C ILE A 12 12.59 31.26 34.64
N ILE A 13 13.23 30.10 34.56
CA ILE A 13 13.99 29.70 33.37
C ILE A 13 12.96 29.17 32.34
N VAL A 14 12.65 29.97 31.33
CA VAL A 14 11.85 29.57 30.20
C VAL A 14 12.74 28.76 29.22
N THR A 15 12.68 27.46 29.29
CA THR A 15 13.29 26.58 28.28
C THR A 15 12.44 26.58 27.01
N THR A 16 12.87 27.24 25.96
CA THR A 16 12.28 27.14 24.63
C THR A 16 12.59 25.76 24.06
N ALA A 17 11.61 24.83 24.10
CA ALA A 17 11.70 23.60 23.35
C ALA A 17 11.69 23.94 21.85
N LYS A 18 12.82 23.77 21.17
CA LYS A 18 12.86 23.82 19.71
C LYS A 18 12.10 22.59 19.21
N ALA A 19 10.93 22.80 18.61
CA ALA A 19 10.25 21.76 17.86
C ALA A 19 11.22 21.26 16.78
N GLN A 20 11.51 19.97 16.82
CA GLN A 20 12.41 19.34 15.85
C GLN A 20 11.67 19.31 14.51
N THR A 21 11.99 20.24 13.61
CA THR A 21 11.49 20.31 12.23
C THR A 21 12.18 19.24 11.37
N GLY A 22 12.20 18.00 11.86
CA GLY A 22 12.69 16.86 11.10
C GLY A 22 11.70 16.52 9.99
N LYS A 23 12.15 16.51 8.75
CA LYS A 23 11.38 15.98 7.62
C LYS A 23 10.96 14.55 7.97
N LEU A 24 9.66 14.22 7.83
CA LEU A 24 9.16 12.87 8.08
C LEU A 24 9.95 11.85 7.25
N PRO A 25 10.25 10.66 7.80
CA PRO A 25 11.14 9.68 7.16
C PRO A 25 10.80 9.38 5.71
N CYS A 26 9.53 9.17 5.37
CA CYS A 26 9.08 8.80 4.03
C CYS A 26 8.36 9.95 3.30
N SER A 27 8.80 11.20 3.51
CA SER A 27 8.23 12.40 2.86
C SER A 27 8.83 12.72 1.48
N ASN A 28 9.83 11.95 1.01
CA ASN A 28 10.37 12.13 -0.34
C ASN A 28 9.29 11.83 -1.39
N PRO A 29 9.19 12.62 -2.49
CA PRO A 29 8.20 12.41 -3.55
C PRO A 29 8.10 10.98 -4.09
N VAL A 30 9.17 10.20 -4.06
CA VAL A 30 9.14 8.80 -4.48
C VAL A 30 8.18 7.93 -3.66
N TYR A 31 8.01 8.22 -2.36
CA TYR A 31 7.04 7.52 -1.50
C TYR A 31 5.59 7.92 -1.77
N ARG A 32 5.36 8.99 -2.55
CA ARG A 32 4.04 9.52 -2.89
C ARG A 32 3.56 9.08 -4.27
N GLN A 33 4.37 8.30 -5.00
CA GLN A 33 4.04 7.83 -6.35
C GLN A 33 2.80 6.93 -6.39
N PHE A 34 2.43 6.28 -5.30
CA PHE A 34 1.27 5.41 -5.20
C PHE A 34 0.07 6.07 -4.45
N ASP A 35 0.16 7.34 -4.11
CA ASP A 35 -0.89 8.07 -3.37
C ASP A 35 -2.22 8.16 -4.14
N PHE A 36 -2.20 7.96 -5.46
CA PHE A 36 -3.42 7.93 -6.27
C PHE A 36 -4.39 6.81 -5.85
N TRP A 37 -3.91 5.80 -5.13
CA TRP A 37 -4.73 4.71 -4.63
C TRP A 37 -5.34 4.99 -3.24
N ILE A 38 -4.86 5.97 -2.49
CA ILE A 38 -5.38 6.28 -1.14
C ILE A 38 -6.87 6.60 -1.20
N GLY A 39 -7.66 6.04 -0.26
CA GLY A 39 -9.10 6.29 -0.10
C GLY A 39 -9.93 5.03 0.00
N GLU A 40 -11.24 5.16 -0.16
CA GLU A 40 -12.19 4.05 -0.11
C GLU A 40 -12.73 3.75 -1.50
N TRP A 41 -12.76 2.47 -1.85
CA TRP A 41 -13.04 2.00 -3.19
C TRP A 41 -14.01 0.83 -3.20
N GLU A 42 -14.81 0.77 -4.26
CA GLU A 42 -15.52 -0.43 -4.68
C GLU A 42 -14.81 -1.00 -5.91
N ALA A 43 -14.49 -2.30 -5.88
CA ALA A 43 -13.87 -2.98 -7.00
C ALA A 43 -14.90 -3.83 -7.77
N PHE A 44 -14.82 -3.80 -9.09
CA PHE A 44 -15.72 -4.48 -10.01
C PHE A 44 -14.94 -5.36 -10.97
N GLY A 45 -15.45 -6.56 -11.23
CA GLY A 45 -14.91 -7.43 -12.26
C GLY A 45 -15.28 -6.98 -13.69
N PRO A 46 -14.74 -7.66 -14.73
CA PRO A 46 -15.03 -7.35 -16.13
C PRO A 46 -16.51 -7.55 -16.49
N ASP A 47 -17.23 -8.39 -15.75
CA ASP A 47 -18.67 -8.61 -15.89
C ASP A 47 -19.53 -7.51 -15.23
N GLY A 48 -18.89 -6.49 -14.67
CA GLY A 48 -19.55 -5.39 -13.98
C GLY A 48 -20.06 -5.70 -12.58
N LYS A 49 -19.87 -6.93 -12.09
CA LYS A 49 -20.26 -7.29 -10.72
C LYS A 49 -19.25 -6.79 -9.71
N LYS A 50 -19.74 -6.35 -8.55
CA LYS A 50 -18.89 -5.96 -7.44
C LYS A 50 -18.10 -7.16 -6.92
N ALA A 51 -16.77 -7.05 -6.95
CA ALA A 51 -15.83 -8.03 -6.42
C ALA A 51 -15.58 -7.84 -4.94
N GLY A 52 -15.49 -6.58 -4.48
CA GLY A 52 -15.22 -6.27 -3.10
C GLY A 52 -15.12 -4.78 -2.80
N ASP A 53 -14.75 -4.50 -1.57
CA ASP A 53 -14.42 -3.17 -1.04
C ASP A 53 -12.96 -3.14 -0.64
N SER A 54 -12.31 -2.00 -0.88
CA SER A 54 -10.94 -1.76 -0.46
C SER A 54 -10.82 -0.40 0.19
N LYS A 55 -10.16 -0.36 1.35
CA LYS A 55 -9.79 0.86 2.04
C LYS A 55 -8.28 0.99 2.07
N ILE A 56 -7.79 2.10 1.54
CA ILE A 56 -6.37 2.39 1.42
C ILE A 56 -6.01 3.57 2.30
N SER A 57 -5.07 3.37 3.18
CA SER A 57 -4.56 4.39 4.09
C SER A 57 -3.05 4.47 4.07
N VAL A 58 -2.53 5.56 4.63
CA VAL A 58 -1.10 5.75 4.84
C VAL A 58 -0.79 5.52 6.32
N ILE A 59 0.15 4.65 6.62
CA ILE A 59 0.56 4.31 7.97
C ILE A 59 2.08 4.44 8.15
N LEU A 60 2.57 4.28 9.40
CA LEU A 60 4.01 4.33 9.76
C LEU A 60 4.70 5.59 9.21
N ASP A 61 4.21 6.76 9.64
CA ASP A 61 4.78 8.06 9.27
C ASP A 61 4.98 8.25 7.77
N SER A 62 3.98 7.82 6.99
CA SER A 62 3.95 7.90 5.53
C SER A 62 4.83 6.90 4.78
N CYS A 63 5.34 5.86 5.43
CA CYS A 63 6.22 4.87 4.81
C CYS A 63 5.47 3.71 4.13
N ILE A 64 4.21 3.47 4.51
CA ILE A 64 3.41 2.35 4.01
C ILE A 64 2.09 2.85 3.43
N ILE A 65 1.79 2.43 2.21
CA ILE A 65 0.43 2.45 1.66
C ILE A 65 -0.21 1.11 2.04
N PHE A 66 -1.20 1.15 2.91
CA PHE A 66 -1.82 0.00 3.54
C PHE A 66 -3.21 -0.23 2.98
N GLU A 67 -3.50 -1.44 2.53
CA GLU A 67 -4.81 -1.85 2.04
C GLU A 67 -5.52 -2.77 3.01
N GLU A 68 -6.82 -2.56 3.16
CA GLU A 68 -7.77 -3.48 3.77
C GLU A 68 -8.82 -3.87 2.73
N TRP A 69 -8.75 -5.12 2.25
CA TRP A 69 -9.67 -5.67 1.27
C TRP A 69 -10.71 -6.58 1.91
N THR A 70 -11.94 -6.53 1.38
CA THR A 70 -13.02 -7.48 1.74
C THR A 70 -13.85 -7.81 0.51
N SER A 71 -14.06 -9.12 0.24
CA SER A 71 -14.88 -9.57 -0.88
C SER A 71 -16.35 -9.20 -0.72
N ALA A 72 -17.04 -8.91 -1.82
CA ALA A 72 -18.47 -8.59 -1.82
C ALA A 72 -19.33 -9.81 -1.50
N SER A 73 -18.95 -10.99 -1.96
CA SER A 73 -19.65 -12.25 -1.75
C SER A 73 -18.89 -13.20 -0.84
N LEU A 74 -19.60 -14.16 -0.26
CA LEU A 74 -18.98 -15.28 0.45
C LEU A 74 -18.32 -16.24 -0.55
N GLN A 75 -17.14 -16.71 -0.20
CA GLN A 75 -16.43 -17.75 -0.93
C GLN A 75 -16.40 -19.00 -0.04
N GLN A 76 -17.06 -20.05 -0.45
CA GLN A 76 -17.23 -21.29 0.35
C GLN A 76 -17.71 -21.01 1.80
N GLY A 77 -18.65 -20.05 1.96
CA GLY A 77 -19.18 -19.68 3.26
C GLY A 77 -18.33 -18.68 4.07
N LEU A 78 -17.11 -18.36 3.63
CA LEU A 78 -16.24 -17.38 4.24
C LEU A 78 -16.21 -16.08 3.45
N ARG A 79 -16.25 -14.95 4.15
CA ARG A 79 -15.94 -13.66 3.53
C ARG A 79 -14.43 -13.53 3.40
N TYR A 80 -13.95 -13.67 2.17
CA TYR A 80 -12.53 -13.51 1.90
C TYR A 80 -12.10 -12.07 2.20
N ALA A 81 -11.03 -11.93 2.95
CA ALA A 81 -10.45 -10.65 3.32
C ALA A 81 -8.92 -10.75 3.37
N GLY A 82 -8.27 -9.65 3.08
CA GLY A 82 -6.82 -9.60 3.14
C GLY A 82 -6.31 -8.18 3.32
N LYS A 83 -5.02 -8.08 3.51
CA LYS A 83 -4.31 -6.82 3.71
C LYS A 83 -3.05 -6.79 2.87
N SER A 84 -2.73 -5.64 2.29
CA SER A 84 -1.44 -5.43 1.64
C SER A 84 -0.66 -4.28 2.25
N PHE A 85 0.65 -4.48 2.32
CA PHE A 85 1.63 -3.49 2.76
C PHE A 85 2.48 -3.12 1.55
N ASN A 86 2.36 -1.87 1.11
CA ASN A 86 3.09 -1.36 -0.04
C ASN A 86 4.11 -0.33 0.44
N THR A 87 5.38 -0.55 0.16
CA THR A 87 6.47 0.34 0.57
C THR A 87 7.47 0.56 -0.54
N TYR A 88 8.13 1.71 -0.55
CA TYR A 88 9.27 1.96 -1.40
C TYR A 88 10.57 1.62 -0.67
N ASN A 89 11.31 0.66 -1.19
CA ASN A 89 12.62 0.29 -0.66
C ASN A 89 13.70 1.20 -1.26
N ALA A 90 14.23 2.11 -0.45
CA ALA A 90 15.22 3.09 -0.90
C ALA A 90 16.56 2.46 -1.32
N ALA A 91 16.93 1.31 -0.75
CA ALA A 91 18.18 0.61 -1.08
C ALA A 91 18.12 -0.03 -2.47
N THR A 92 17.00 -0.68 -2.81
CA THR A 92 16.79 -1.30 -4.13
C THR A 92 16.17 -0.35 -5.15
N LYS A 93 15.67 0.80 -4.71
CA LYS A 93 14.91 1.77 -5.52
C LYS A 93 13.66 1.16 -6.17
N GLN A 94 12.99 0.27 -5.44
CA GLN A 94 11.82 -0.46 -5.92
C GLN A 94 10.64 -0.35 -4.95
N TRP A 95 9.44 -0.30 -5.50
CA TRP A 95 8.23 -0.57 -4.74
C TRP A 95 8.13 -2.06 -4.43
N GLN A 96 7.63 -2.38 -3.24
CA GLN A 96 7.43 -3.75 -2.78
C GLN A 96 6.03 -3.87 -2.20
N GLN A 97 5.39 -5.03 -2.41
CA GLN A 97 4.11 -5.35 -1.80
C GLN A 97 4.18 -6.73 -1.16
N THR A 98 3.67 -6.82 0.07
CA THR A 98 3.32 -8.08 0.72
C THR A 98 1.82 -8.10 0.93
N TRP A 99 1.16 -9.15 0.44
CA TRP A 99 -0.24 -9.46 0.67
C TRP A 99 -0.36 -10.62 1.65
N VAL A 100 -1.34 -10.53 2.57
CA VAL A 100 -1.73 -11.61 3.48
C VAL A 100 -3.26 -11.68 3.53
N ASP A 101 -3.81 -12.89 3.70
CA ASP A 101 -5.25 -13.09 3.71
C ASP A 101 -5.73 -14.04 4.81
N ASN A 102 -7.05 -14.10 5.01
CA ASN A 102 -7.69 -14.86 6.07
C ASN A 102 -7.90 -16.35 5.74
N VAL A 103 -7.32 -16.83 4.64
CA VAL A 103 -7.23 -18.26 4.29
C VAL A 103 -5.80 -18.78 4.36
N GLY A 104 -4.86 -17.96 4.90
CA GLY A 104 -3.46 -18.31 5.07
C GLY A 104 -2.60 -18.11 3.84
N GLY A 105 -3.12 -17.41 2.82
CA GLY A 105 -2.36 -17.05 1.63
C GLY A 105 -1.42 -15.88 1.88
N THR A 106 -0.26 -15.93 1.21
CA THR A 106 0.69 -14.81 1.14
C THR A 106 1.17 -14.66 -0.30
N ASN A 107 1.30 -13.42 -0.77
CA ASN A 107 1.94 -13.11 -2.05
C ASN A 107 2.93 -11.97 -1.85
N GLU A 108 4.10 -12.10 -2.47
CA GLU A 108 5.16 -11.12 -2.39
C GLU A 108 5.55 -10.63 -3.79
N TYR A 109 5.57 -9.31 -3.91
CA TYR A 109 6.01 -8.61 -5.11
C TYR A 109 7.17 -7.70 -4.73
N MET A 110 8.39 -8.17 -4.93
CA MET A 110 9.60 -7.48 -4.48
C MET A 110 10.21 -6.56 -5.53
N GLN A 111 9.70 -6.59 -6.76
CA GLN A 111 10.18 -5.79 -7.89
C GLN A 111 9.06 -4.91 -8.42
N GLY A 112 8.96 -3.70 -7.90
CA GLY A 112 7.95 -2.74 -8.30
C GLY A 112 8.55 -1.43 -8.81
N LYS A 113 7.91 -0.84 -9.82
CA LYS A 113 8.32 0.44 -10.39
C LYS A 113 7.12 1.33 -10.69
N PHE A 114 7.32 2.64 -10.53
CA PHE A 114 6.38 3.64 -11.02
C PHE A 114 6.82 4.12 -12.40
N GLN A 115 5.92 4.03 -13.37
CA GLN A 115 6.12 4.59 -14.70
C GLN A 115 4.78 4.86 -15.37
N ASN A 116 4.68 5.90 -16.20
CA ASN A 116 3.49 6.22 -16.98
C ASN A 116 2.19 6.20 -16.16
N ASN A 117 2.22 6.79 -14.96
CA ASN A 117 1.08 6.85 -14.05
C ASN A 117 0.58 5.47 -13.55
N GLN A 118 1.49 4.50 -13.52
CA GLN A 118 1.24 3.13 -13.08
C GLN A 118 2.25 2.69 -12.03
N ILE A 119 1.80 1.85 -11.09
CA ILE A 119 2.69 0.99 -10.29
C ILE A 119 2.64 -0.40 -10.91
N ILE A 120 3.78 -0.93 -11.30
CA ILE A 120 3.91 -2.27 -11.89
C ILE A 120 4.79 -3.10 -10.97
N TYR A 121 4.21 -4.15 -10.42
CA TYR A 121 4.89 -5.13 -9.57
C TYR A 121 5.18 -6.41 -10.32
N THR A 122 6.31 -7.05 -10.02
CA THR A 122 6.62 -8.41 -10.46
C THR A 122 7.05 -9.24 -9.26
N SER A 123 6.52 -10.46 -9.14
CA SER A 123 6.95 -11.41 -8.11
C SER A 123 8.30 -12.03 -8.47
N THR A 124 8.98 -12.58 -7.46
CA THR A 124 10.02 -13.59 -7.74
C THR A 124 9.36 -14.84 -8.32
N PRO A 125 10.11 -15.68 -9.07
CA PRO A 125 9.60 -16.98 -9.50
C PRO A 125 9.18 -17.83 -8.31
N PHE A 126 7.99 -18.42 -8.38
CA PHE A 126 7.46 -19.29 -7.32
C PHE A 126 6.98 -20.62 -7.92
N LYS A 127 6.90 -21.64 -7.07
CA LYS A 127 6.40 -22.96 -7.46
C LYS A 127 4.88 -22.91 -7.62
N PHE A 128 4.37 -23.05 -8.85
CA PHE A 128 2.94 -23.00 -9.14
C PHE A 128 2.29 -24.37 -9.06
N THR A 129 2.94 -25.38 -9.66
CA THR A 129 2.59 -26.79 -9.51
C THR A 129 3.81 -27.61 -9.10
N LYS A 130 3.65 -28.94 -8.95
CA LYS A 130 4.78 -29.82 -8.63
C LYS A 130 5.95 -29.64 -9.62
N ASP A 131 5.63 -29.42 -10.91
CA ASP A 131 6.60 -29.44 -12.00
C ASP A 131 6.71 -28.11 -12.75
N SER A 132 6.05 -27.04 -12.27
CA SER A 132 6.07 -25.75 -12.96
C SER A 132 6.38 -24.58 -12.03
N MET A 133 7.12 -23.61 -12.57
CA MET A 133 7.39 -22.32 -11.97
C MET A 133 6.57 -21.24 -12.66
N ALA A 134 6.15 -20.25 -11.91
CA ALA A 134 5.44 -19.09 -12.44
C ALA A 134 6.03 -17.79 -11.90
N ILE A 135 5.73 -16.70 -12.57
CA ILE A 135 5.89 -15.34 -12.07
C ILE A 135 4.57 -14.59 -12.22
N ARG A 136 4.28 -13.69 -11.30
CA ARG A 136 3.11 -12.81 -11.36
C ARG A 136 3.53 -11.39 -11.67
N LYS A 137 2.67 -10.71 -12.39
CA LYS A 137 2.74 -9.27 -12.61
C LYS A 137 1.42 -8.64 -12.17
N MET A 138 1.50 -7.54 -11.44
CA MET A 138 0.33 -6.79 -11.03
C MET A 138 0.54 -5.31 -11.36
N THR A 139 -0.43 -4.74 -12.08
CA THR A 139 -0.37 -3.36 -12.54
C THR A 139 -1.53 -2.56 -11.97
N PHE A 140 -1.22 -1.50 -11.22
CA PHE A 140 -2.18 -0.47 -10.84
C PHE A 140 -2.06 0.71 -11.81
N THR A 141 -3.13 0.99 -12.53
CA THR A 141 -3.20 2.12 -13.46
C THR A 141 -4.09 3.22 -12.90
N ASN A 142 -3.54 4.40 -12.66
CA ASN A 142 -4.32 5.57 -12.31
C ASN A 142 -5.01 6.11 -13.57
N ILE A 143 -6.33 5.92 -13.66
CA ILE A 143 -7.14 6.37 -14.80
C ILE A 143 -7.64 7.80 -14.57
N SER A 144 -8.12 8.07 -13.34
CA SER A 144 -8.61 9.38 -12.92
C SER A 144 -8.64 9.46 -11.37
N PRO A 145 -8.89 10.62 -10.75
CA PRO A 145 -9.01 10.73 -9.30
C PRO A 145 -10.08 9.84 -8.65
N VAL A 146 -11.04 9.34 -9.44
CA VAL A 146 -12.16 8.51 -8.97
C VAL A 146 -12.18 7.10 -9.57
N LYS A 147 -11.17 6.75 -10.36
CA LYS A 147 -11.11 5.49 -11.09
C LYS A 147 -9.69 4.98 -11.26
N LEU A 148 -9.44 3.74 -10.93
CA LEU A 148 -8.20 3.04 -11.26
C LEU A 148 -8.48 1.60 -11.71
N ARG A 149 -7.50 0.95 -12.34
CA ARG A 149 -7.55 -0.46 -12.70
C ARG A 149 -6.42 -1.20 -11.98
N GLN A 150 -6.73 -2.35 -11.43
CA GLN A 150 -5.76 -3.33 -10.94
C GLN A 150 -5.84 -4.57 -11.83
N HIS A 151 -4.75 -4.90 -12.53
CA HIS A 151 -4.68 -6.02 -13.44
C HIS A 151 -3.60 -7.00 -12.96
N GLY A 152 -4.02 -8.21 -12.64
CA GLY A 152 -3.15 -9.31 -12.24
C GLY A 152 -2.95 -10.29 -13.39
N GLU A 153 -1.70 -10.65 -13.66
CA GLU A 153 -1.29 -11.55 -14.74
C GLU A 153 -0.30 -12.59 -14.22
N ILE A 154 -0.33 -13.77 -14.82
CA ILE A 154 0.61 -14.85 -14.53
C ILE A 154 1.33 -15.28 -15.82
N SER A 155 2.60 -15.61 -15.69
CA SER A 155 3.41 -16.20 -16.75
C SER A 155 4.00 -17.54 -16.30
N MET A 156 3.89 -18.54 -17.16
CA MET A 156 4.44 -19.87 -16.96
C MET A 156 5.73 -20.09 -17.77
N ASP A 157 6.15 -19.09 -18.54
CA ASP A 157 7.27 -19.13 -19.49
C ASP A 157 8.31 -18.03 -19.24
N LYS A 158 8.53 -17.71 -17.97
CA LYS A 158 9.53 -16.71 -17.51
C LYS A 158 9.26 -15.29 -18.02
N GLY A 159 7.99 -14.93 -18.24
CA GLY A 159 7.57 -13.58 -18.64
C GLY A 159 7.52 -13.35 -20.15
N ILE A 160 7.61 -14.40 -20.97
CA ILE A 160 7.48 -14.29 -22.43
C ILE A 160 6.02 -14.06 -22.80
N SER A 161 5.10 -14.85 -22.24
CA SER A 161 3.66 -14.64 -22.37
C SER A 161 2.97 -14.48 -21.02
N TRP A 162 1.79 -13.84 -21.02
CA TRP A 162 1.03 -13.51 -19.83
C TRP A 162 -0.44 -13.84 -20.00
N SER A 163 -1.04 -14.46 -18.99
CA SER A 163 -2.45 -14.72 -18.89
C SER A 163 -3.06 -13.93 -17.75
N THR A 164 -4.23 -13.34 -17.93
CA THR A 164 -4.94 -12.60 -16.89
C THR A 164 -5.39 -13.55 -15.78
N GLU A 165 -5.03 -13.28 -14.52
CA GLU A 165 -5.59 -13.94 -13.34
C GLU A 165 -6.83 -13.19 -12.85
N TYR A 166 -6.76 -11.85 -12.84
CA TYR A 166 -7.90 -10.99 -12.48
C TYR A 166 -7.74 -9.59 -13.12
N ASP A 167 -8.85 -8.92 -13.29
CA ASP A 167 -8.92 -7.56 -13.82
C ASP A 167 -10.02 -6.81 -13.06
N LEU A 168 -9.65 -5.80 -12.29
CA LEU A 168 -10.55 -5.08 -11.41
C LEU A 168 -10.55 -3.60 -11.76
N GLU A 169 -11.75 -3.04 -11.95
CA GLU A 169 -11.97 -1.62 -11.99
C GLU A 169 -12.36 -1.11 -10.60
N TYR A 170 -11.56 -0.24 -10.04
CA TYR A 170 -11.83 0.43 -8.77
C TYR A 170 -12.55 1.75 -9.02
N ARG A 171 -13.67 1.95 -8.35
CA ARG A 171 -14.45 3.19 -8.33
C ARG A 171 -14.43 3.75 -6.93
N ARG A 172 -14.09 5.04 -6.81
CA ARG A 172 -14.05 5.70 -5.50
C ARG A 172 -15.44 5.72 -4.87
N LYS A 173 -15.54 5.36 -3.59
CA LYS A 173 -16.78 5.51 -2.83
C LYS A 173 -17.16 6.98 -2.71
N LYS A 174 -18.45 7.27 -2.80
CA LYS A 174 -19.04 8.61 -2.63
C LYS A 174 -19.22 8.94 -1.15
#